data_610696cdf3e1bb9db71422687d1f49a6
#
_entry.id   610696cdf3e1bb9db71422687d1f49a6
#
_cell.length_a   1.000
_cell.length_b   1.000
_cell.length_c   1.000
_cell.angle_alpha   90.00
_cell.angle_beta   90.00
_cell.angle_gamma   90.00
#
_symmetry.space_group_name_H-M   'P 1'
#
loop_
_entity.id
_entity.type
_entity.pdbx_description
1 polymer ?
#
loop_
_entity_poly.entity_id
_entity_poly.type
_entity_poly.pdbx_seq_one_letter_code
_entity_poly.pdbx_strand_id
1 'polypeptide(L)'
;MLRPVYIYTERNDNLAFCAIQDIIEYSLVDGAFASEHIKKPQDIWKYTKVPDHRLSTPLHIADSVKETPIFRKAVKDSEGNWITSPTEAWTYKDLQEYELAAAKSAGDENPGSLYKYRKGAAANISKKDPPW
;
A
#
# COMPACT_ATOMS: atom_id res chain seq x y z
N MET A 1 -20.31 -15.32 -2.85
CA MET A 1 -19.36 -14.66 -3.77
C MET A 1 -17.96 -14.84 -3.21
N LEU A 2 -17.06 -15.53 -3.90
CA LEU A 2 -15.68 -15.70 -3.44
C LEU A 2 -14.96 -14.36 -3.61
N ARG A 3 -14.41 -13.82 -2.50
CA ARG A 3 -13.56 -12.63 -2.56
C ARG A 3 -12.20 -13.03 -3.13
N PRO A 4 -11.67 -12.32 -4.13
CA PRO A 4 -10.33 -12.61 -4.63
C PRO A 4 -9.30 -12.38 -3.51
N VAL A 5 -8.39 -13.33 -3.36
CA VAL A 5 -7.26 -13.21 -2.43
C VAL A 5 -6.04 -12.82 -3.26
N TYR A 6 -5.40 -11.71 -2.92
CA TYR A 6 -4.17 -11.27 -3.54
C TYR A 6 -3.00 -11.56 -2.62
N ILE A 7 -1.95 -12.14 -3.17
CA ILE A 7 -0.70 -12.41 -2.45
C ILE A 7 0.34 -11.41 -2.96
N TYR A 8 0.90 -10.65 -2.03
CA TYR A 8 2.00 -9.73 -2.30
C TYR A 8 3.26 -10.30 -1.67
N THR A 9 4.38 -10.17 -2.37
CA THR A 9 5.70 -10.53 -1.86
C THR A 9 6.56 -9.29 -1.77
N GLU A 10 7.41 -9.25 -0.75
CA GLU A 10 8.35 -8.14 -0.55
C GLU A 10 9.34 -8.07 -1.71
N ARG A 11 9.69 -6.85 -2.13
CA ARG A 11 10.76 -6.62 -3.11
C ARG A 11 12.10 -6.58 -2.41
N ASN A 12 13.01 -7.44 -2.85
CA ASN A 12 14.35 -7.51 -2.30
C ASN A 12 15.36 -6.58 -2.99
N ASP A 13 15.02 -6.10 -4.19
CA ASP A 13 15.89 -5.27 -5.04
C ASP A 13 15.79 -3.78 -4.73
N ASN A 14 14.61 -3.30 -4.34
CA ASN A 14 14.40 -1.90 -3.99
C ASN A 14 13.16 -1.72 -3.09
N LEU A 15 13.39 -1.52 -1.81
CA LEU A 15 12.32 -1.34 -0.81
C LEU A 15 11.50 -0.05 -1.03
N ALA A 16 12.07 0.98 -1.67
CA ALA A 16 11.35 2.21 -1.99
C ALA A 16 10.17 1.99 -2.97
N PHE A 17 10.11 0.86 -3.64
CA PHE A 17 9.00 0.46 -4.51
C PHE A 17 8.26 -0.78 -4.01
N CYS A 18 8.34 -1.04 -2.72
CA CYS A 18 7.70 -2.20 -2.09
C CYS A 18 6.38 -1.80 -1.44
N ALA A 19 5.25 -2.14 -2.07
CA ALA A 19 3.93 -1.85 -1.52
C ALA A 19 3.69 -2.46 -0.12
N ILE A 20 4.37 -3.56 0.21
CA ILE A 20 4.28 -4.16 1.54
C ILE A 20 4.96 -3.28 2.58
N GLN A 21 6.12 -2.69 2.25
CA GLN A 21 6.81 -1.76 3.13
C GLN A 21 5.94 -0.53 3.42
N ASP A 22 5.33 0.05 2.38
CA ASP A 22 4.42 1.19 2.54
C ASP A 22 3.23 0.85 3.45
N ILE A 23 2.59 -0.32 3.23
CA ILE A 23 1.47 -0.78 4.07
C ILE A 23 1.91 -0.95 5.53
N ILE A 24 3.09 -1.52 5.78
CA ILE A 24 3.64 -1.69 7.13
C ILE A 24 3.88 -0.33 7.79
N GLU A 25 4.47 0.62 7.08
CA GLU A 25 4.75 1.96 7.61
C GLU A 25 3.47 2.71 7.96
N TYR A 26 2.47 2.73 7.08
CA TYR A 26 1.16 3.31 7.40
C TYR A 26 0.48 2.61 8.58
N SER A 27 0.57 1.29 8.64
CA SER A 27 0.01 0.52 9.77
C SER A 27 0.68 0.85 11.10
N LEU A 28 1.98 1.14 11.09
CA LEU A 28 2.72 1.56 12.28
C LEU A 28 2.33 2.96 12.73
N VAL A 29 2.17 3.90 11.78
CA VAL A 29 1.71 5.27 12.08
C VAL A 29 0.33 5.26 12.73
N ASP A 30 -0.55 4.38 12.27
CA ASP A 30 -1.91 4.23 12.80
C ASP A 30 -1.98 3.39 14.09
N GLY A 31 -0.85 2.83 14.55
CA GLY A 31 -0.85 1.90 15.67
C GLY A 31 -1.68 0.65 15.43
N ALA A 32 -1.72 0.19 14.17
CA ALA A 32 -2.67 -0.82 13.70
C ALA A 32 -2.37 -2.25 14.18
N PHE A 33 -1.16 -2.52 14.67
CA PHE A 33 -0.84 -3.87 15.14
C PHE A 33 -1.39 -4.12 16.55
N ALA A 34 -2.04 -5.27 16.74
CA ALA A 34 -2.56 -5.66 18.04
C ALA A 34 -1.46 -5.96 19.07
N SER A 35 -0.24 -6.25 18.63
CA SER A 35 0.90 -6.50 19.47
C SER A 35 1.58 -5.20 19.92
N GLU A 36 1.68 -4.98 21.23
CA GLU A 36 2.40 -3.83 21.82
C GLU A 36 3.91 -3.80 21.51
N HIS A 37 4.47 -4.93 21.06
CA HIS A 37 5.87 -5.07 20.75
C HIS A 37 6.24 -4.61 19.32
N ILE A 38 5.26 -4.44 18.42
CA ILE A 38 5.48 -4.03 17.05
C ILE A 38 5.30 -2.50 16.95
N LYS A 39 6.42 -1.77 17.02
CA LYS A 39 6.44 -0.29 16.97
C LYS A 39 7.25 0.27 15.79
N LYS A 40 8.04 -0.56 15.14
CA LYS A 40 8.85 -0.22 13.96
C LYS A 40 8.95 -1.43 13.04
N PRO A 41 9.28 -1.26 11.75
CA PRO A 41 9.31 -2.37 10.78
C PRO A 41 10.14 -3.56 11.21
N GLN A 42 11.29 -3.33 11.85
CA GLN A 42 12.19 -4.40 12.30
C GLN A 42 11.58 -5.29 13.40
N ASP A 43 10.62 -4.77 14.15
CA ASP A 43 9.96 -5.53 15.22
C ASP A 43 9.10 -6.66 14.65
N ILE A 44 8.59 -6.52 13.44
CA ILE A 44 7.85 -7.58 12.74
C ILE A 44 8.72 -8.82 12.62
N TRP A 45 9.94 -8.69 12.15
CA TRP A 45 10.89 -9.80 12.02
C TRP A 45 11.34 -10.37 13.35
N LYS A 46 11.44 -9.52 14.36
CA LYS A 46 11.88 -9.92 15.69
C LYS A 46 10.83 -10.70 16.47
N TYR A 47 9.56 -10.28 16.38
CA TYR A 47 8.49 -10.78 17.24
C TYR A 47 7.49 -11.69 16.55
N THR A 48 7.61 -11.89 15.23
CA THR A 48 6.70 -12.74 14.45
C THR A 48 7.42 -13.95 13.86
N LYS A 49 8.14 -14.71 14.68
CA LYS A 49 8.74 -15.96 14.21
C LYS A 49 7.67 -16.92 13.73
N VAL A 50 7.83 -17.38 12.50
CA VAL A 50 7.00 -18.47 11.98
C VAL A 50 7.49 -19.77 12.63
N PRO A 51 6.64 -20.54 13.34
CA PRO A 51 7.01 -21.82 13.88
C PRO A 51 7.44 -22.80 12.78
N ASP A 52 8.38 -23.69 13.06
CA ASP A 52 8.96 -24.63 12.08
C ASP A 52 7.91 -25.50 11.36
N HIS A 53 6.79 -25.78 12.02
CA HIS A 53 5.70 -26.58 11.47
C HIS A 53 4.67 -25.76 10.65
N ARG A 54 4.87 -24.44 10.48
CA ARG A 54 4.00 -23.53 9.73
C ARG A 54 4.75 -22.81 8.62
N LEU A 55 4.02 -22.47 7.56
CA LEU A 55 4.56 -21.67 6.44
C LEU A 55 4.37 -20.17 6.65
N SER A 56 3.51 -19.76 7.60
CA SER A 56 3.21 -18.36 7.85
C SER A 56 2.69 -18.13 9.26
N THR A 57 2.80 -16.90 9.73
CA THR A 57 2.19 -16.42 10.98
C THR A 57 1.38 -15.16 10.68
N PRO A 58 0.10 -15.09 11.08
CA PRO A 58 -0.71 -13.91 10.86
C PRO A 58 -0.24 -12.74 11.74
N LEU A 59 -0.22 -11.55 11.17
CA LEU A 59 -0.13 -10.30 11.92
C LEU A 59 -1.54 -9.86 12.27
N HIS A 60 -1.85 -9.81 13.56
CA HIS A 60 -3.16 -9.39 14.03
C HIS A 60 -3.26 -7.88 14.06
N ILE A 61 -4.35 -7.37 13.48
CA ILE A 61 -4.69 -5.94 13.49
C ILE A 61 -5.58 -5.67 14.70
N ALA A 62 -5.34 -4.54 15.36
CA ALA A 62 -6.14 -4.09 16.50
C ALA A 62 -7.59 -3.81 16.08
N ASP A 63 -8.55 -4.20 16.93
CA ASP A 63 -9.99 -4.03 16.62
C ASP A 63 -10.36 -2.55 16.41
N SER A 64 -9.69 -1.64 17.09
CA SER A 64 -9.92 -0.19 17.00
C SER A 64 -9.68 0.40 15.62
N VAL A 65 -8.88 -0.24 14.76
CA VAL A 65 -8.52 0.29 13.43
C VAL A 65 -8.98 -0.59 12.27
N LYS A 66 -9.71 -1.67 12.52
CA LYS A 66 -10.15 -2.61 11.47
C LYS A 66 -10.98 -1.96 10.37
N GLU A 67 -11.75 -0.94 10.70
CA GLU A 67 -12.58 -0.19 9.77
C GLU A 67 -11.87 1.08 9.23
N THR A 68 -10.64 1.34 9.65
CA THR A 68 -9.87 2.49 9.19
C THR A 68 -9.18 2.16 7.85
N PRO A 69 -9.42 2.92 6.79
CA PRO A 69 -8.73 2.70 5.52
C PRO A 69 -7.23 2.98 5.65
N ILE A 70 -6.39 2.16 5.01
CA ILE A 70 -4.94 2.37 5.00
C ILE A 70 -4.59 3.63 4.20
N PHE A 71 -5.14 3.76 2.98
CA PHE A 71 -4.92 4.92 2.12
C PHE A 71 -6.07 5.90 2.27
N ARG A 72 -5.78 7.06 2.86
CA ARG A 72 -6.77 8.08 3.22
C ARG A 72 -6.46 9.42 2.57
N LYS A 73 -7.51 10.20 2.38
CA LYS A 73 -7.42 11.55 1.83
C LYS A 73 -6.68 12.49 2.77
N ALA A 74 -6.00 13.48 2.22
CA ALA A 74 -5.61 14.66 2.95
C ALA A 74 -6.83 15.59 3.08
N VAL A 75 -7.10 16.05 4.29
CA VAL A 75 -8.18 16.98 4.61
C VAL A 75 -7.63 18.13 5.46
N LYS A 76 -8.34 19.24 5.51
CA LYS A 76 -7.96 20.34 6.43
C LYS A 76 -8.65 20.15 7.77
N ASP A 77 -7.90 20.34 8.84
CA ASP A 77 -8.43 20.40 10.20
C ASP A 77 -9.13 21.76 10.47
N SER A 78 -9.63 21.95 11.69
CA SER A 78 -10.28 23.18 12.11
C SER A 78 -9.36 24.42 12.12
N GLU A 79 -8.06 24.20 12.13
CA GLU A 79 -7.04 25.25 12.10
C GLU A 79 -6.52 25.55 10.70
N GLY A 80 -6.99 24.77 9.69
CA GLY A 80 -6.59 24.91 8.30
C GLY A 80 -5.33 24.13 7.90
N ASN A 81 -4.76 23.31 8.81
CA ASN A 81 -3.62 22.47 8.53
C ASN A 81 -4.03 21.22 7.76
N TRP A 82 -3.17 20.76 6.87
CA TRP A 82 -3.39 19.49 6.17
C TRP A 82 -3.08 18.30 7.08
N ILE A 83 -4.07 17.44 7.27
CA ILE A 83 -3.96 16.18 8.01
C ILE A 83 -4.46 15.02 7.19
N THR A 84 -4.07 13.79 7.54
CA THR A 84 -4.68 12.58 6.99
C THR A 84 -6.07 12.41 7.58
N SER A 85 -7.08 12.24 6.71
CA SER A 85 -8.45 12.00 7.18
C SER A 85 -8.51 10.79 8.11
N PRO A 86 -9.22 10.85 9.23
CA PRO A 86 -9.39 9.69 10.11
C PRO A 86 -10.23 8.57 9.48
N THR A 87 -11.09 8.88 8.51
CA THR A 87 -12.12 7.94 8.03
C THR A 87 -12.25 7.85 6.51
N GLU A 88 -11.82 8.87 5.75
CA GLU A 88 -12.07 8.93 4.31
C GLU A 88 -10.98 8.23 3.51
N ALA A 89 -11.32 7.12 2.87
CA ALA A 89 -10.44 6.45 1.93
C ALA A 89 -10.24 7.27 0.65
N TRP A 90 -9.09 7.13 0.03
CA TRP A 90 -8.90 7.54 -1.36
C TRP A 90 -9.80 6.72 -2.28
N THR A 91 -10.54 7.42 -3.15
CA THR A 91 -11.30 6.78 -4.22
C THR A 91 -10.44 6.64 -5.48
N TYR A 92 -10.86 5.78 -6.40
CA TYR A 92 -10.23 5.68 -7.73
C TYR A 92 -10.20 7.05 -8.44
N LYS A 93 -11.27 7.83 -8.29
CA LYS A 93 -11.38 9.16 -8.90
C LYS A 93 -10.34 10.12 -8.32
N ASP A 94 -10.20 10.17 -7.00
CA ASP A 94 -9.21 11.04 -6.34
C ASP A 94 -7.79 10.69 -6.80
N LEU A 95 -7.47 9.40 -6.86
CA LEU A 95 -6.16 8.93 -7.32
C LEU A 95 -5.91 9.31 -8.78
N GLN A 96 -6.92 9.18 -9.64
CA GLN A 96 -6.81 9.56 -11.05
C GLN A 96 -6.62 11.06 -11.23
N GLU A 97 -7.35 11.89 -10.49
CA GLU A 97 -7.20 13.35 -10.53
C GLU A 97 -5.82 13.79 -10.05
N TYR A 98 -5.32 13.19 -8.97
CA TYR A 98 -3.97 13.44 -8.47
C TYR A 98 -2.89 13.08 -9.51
N GLU A 99 -2.99 11.89 -10.08
CA GLU A 99 -2.05 11.42 -11.11
C GLU A 99 -2.06 12.30 -12.36
N LEU A 100 -3.25 12.73 -12.80
CA LEU A 100 -3.39 13.65 -13.93
C LEU A 100 -2.73 15.00 -13.64
N ALA A 101 -2.90 15.53 -12.44
CA ALA A 101 -2.31 16.80 -12.04
C ALA A 101 -0.78 16.69 -11.97
N ALA A 102 -0.27 15.62 -11.35
CA ALA A 102 1.17 15.35 -11.25
C ALA A 102 1.82 15.17 -12.61
N ALA A 103 1.22 14.38 -13.50
CA ALA A 103 1.72 14.14 -14.83
C ALA A 103 1.76 15.42 -15.68
N LYS A 104 0.71 16.25 -15.63
CA LYS A 104 0.70 17.55 -16.30
C LYS A 104 1.78 18.49 -15.78
N SER A 105 1.96 18.55 -14.46
CA SER A 105 3.03 19.37 -13.87
C SER A 105 4.43 18.89 -14.25
N ALA A 106 4.59 17.61 -14.57
CA ALA A 106 5.81 17.01 -15.09
C ALA A 106 5.99 17.18 -16.60
N GLY A 107 5.06 17.87 -17.29
CA GLY A 107 5.14 18.14 -18.74
C GLY A 107 4.51 17.07 -19.63
N ASP A 108 3.76 16.10 -19.08
CA ASP A 108 3.02 15.13 -19.89
C ASP A 108 1.73 15.78 -20.42
N GLU A 109 1.67 16.02 -21.72
CA GLU A 109 0.52 16.64 -22.37
C GLU A 109 -0.69 15.68 -22.44
N ASN A 110 -0.44 14.36 -22.47
CA ASN A 110 -1.45 13.32 -22.59
C ASN A 110 -1.29 12.20 -21.56
N PRO A 111 -1.48 12.47 -20.26
CA PRO A 111 -1.17 11.52 -19.20
C PRO A 111 -2.01 10.24 -19.24
N GLY A 112 -3.15 10.24 -19.92
CA GLY A 112 -4.04 9.08 -20.00
C GLY A 112 -4.67 8.71 -18.66
N SER A 113 -5.25 7.49 -18.58
CA SER A 113 -5.83 6.98 -17.33
C SER A 113 -4.84 6.08 -16.58
N LEU A 114 -5.12 5.80 -15.30
CA LEU A 114 -4.36 4.86 -14.47
C LEU A 114 -4.22 3.46 -15.11
N TYR A 115 -5.11 3.10 -16.04
CA TYR A 115 -5.03 1.84 -16.78
C TYR A 115 -3.77 1.69 -17.64
N LYS A 116 -3.09 2.81 -17.97
CA LYS A 116 -1.79 2.80 -18.67
C LYS A 116 -0.73 1.97 -17.93
N TYR A 117 -0.70 2.05 -16.60
CA TYR A 117 0.26 1.29 -15.78
C TYR A 117 0.03 -0.21 -15.86
N ARG A 118 -1.24 -0.64 -15.84
CA ARG A 118 -1.59 -2.05 -16.03
C ARG A 118 -1.19 -2.57 -17.41
N LYS A 119 -1.44 -1.79 -18.45
CA LYS A 119 -1.01 -2.14 -19.81
C LYS A 119 0.51 -2.22 -19.93
N GLY A 120 1.23 -1.26 -19.37
CA GLY A 120 2.69 -1.25 -19.36
C GLY A 120 3.29 -2.44 -18.63
N ALA A 121 2.75 -2.79 -17.46
CA ALA A 121 3.17 -3.97 -16.72
C ALA A 121 2.94 -5.27 -17.51
N ALA A 122 1.76 -5.44 -18.11
CA ALA A 122 1.46 -6.61 -18.94
C ALA A 122 2.36 -6.72 -20.18
N ALA A 123 2.62 -5.59 -20.86
CA ALA A 123 3.53 -5.55 -22.00
C ALA A 123 4.99 -5.87 -21.64
N ASN A 124 5.44 -5.51 -20.45
CA ASN A 124 6.78 -5.82 -19.98
C ASN A 124 6.93 -7.30 -19.59
N ILE A 125 5.89 -7.91 -19.05
CA ILE A 125 5.87 -9.36 -18.74
C ILE A 125 5.97 -10.17 -20.04
N SER A 126 5.15 -9.84 -21.05
CA SER A 126 5.15 -10.55 -22.33
C SER A 126 6.45 -10.44 -23.14
N LYS A 127 7.28 -9.42 -22.87
CA LYS A 127 8.60 -9.25 -23.50
C LYS A 127 9.72 -10.02 -22.81
N LYS A 128 9.49 -10.51 -21.59
CA LYS A 128 10.51 -11.18 -20.77
C LYS A 128 10.39 -12.69 -20.73
N ASP A 129 9.49 -13.30 -21.52
CA ASP A 129 9.43 -14.75 -21.60
C ASP A 129 10.68 -15.28 -22.32
N PRO A 130 11.65 -15.89 -21.60
CA PRO A 130 12.66 -16.67 -22.27
C PRO A 130 11.98 -17.89 -22.89
N PRO A 131 12.42 -18.35 -24.04
CA PRO A 131 11.94 -19.61 -24.56
C PRO A 131 12.33 -20.71 -23.56
N TRP A 132 11.33 -21.37 -23.02
CA TRP A 132 11.48 -22.60 -22.23
C TRP A 132 11.98 -23.72 -23.11
#